data_89d9dfb2f4110612e984e73c3d1f7664
#
_entry.id   89d9dfb2f4110612e984e73c3d1f7664
#
_cell.length_a   1.000
_cell.length_b   1.000
_cell.length_c   1.000
_cell.angle_alpha   90.00
_cell.angle_beta   90.00
_cell.angle_gamma   90.00
#
_symmetry.space_group_name_H-M   'P 1'
#
loop_
_entity.id
_entity.type
_entity.pdbx_description
1 polymer ?
#
loop_
_entity_poly.entity_id
_entity_poly.type
_entity_poly.pdbx_seq_one_letter_code
_entity_poly.pdbx_strand_id
1 'polypeptide(L)'
;PYKPTGNQVEISFFSLDSTDINFKILGYQRWQDNFLGNNYYLKSTKPLEFVESLDRFKTNVEKAYKNDTSSFFKTYVRFSIAGLDNIQHAAARNRYEKHDFYIKHSPVAYKNDAYMLYIKDFYQNLMPRLSNEANEAVYEGILRSSPTVIMNALGSEYTLLNLRIREMIMINALGEVYNSGDYPETNIKTILDSVQNHAMFSANKEIAGGILARVTELVPGGKAPDFVLNGIDLPTKTIADYKDKHLYLHFIDINSQGCMKELDLLIDAHKRYGRYVKFVTLYKDDPNINLDNLKRIQSLTWDKYSLSNSNSIWNNYQIESFPHYTLIDATGYIVSNPALGPTPNGQYETIDKTFFHIQKAWHEANPNEKEYYERN
;
A
#
# COMPACT_ATOMS: atom_id res chain seq x y z
N PRO A 1 31.80 0.60 -8.38
CA PRO A 1 30.86 -0.49 -8.43
C PRO A 1 29.89 -0.35 -7.26
N TYR A 2 28.65 0.01 -7.60
CA TYR A 2 27.53 0.16 -6.67
C TYR A 2 27.15 -1.25 -6.16
N LYS A 3 27.15 -1.46 -4.84
CA LYS A 3 26.58 -2.67 -4.26
C LYS A 3 25.11 -2.39 -3.99
N PRO A 4 24.17 -3.11 -4.61
CA PRO A 4 22.76 -2.94 -4.28
C PRO A 4 22.54 -3.36 -2.83
N THR A 5 21.97 -2.46 -2.05
CA THR A 5 21.57 -2.69 -0.67
C THR A 5 20.11 -3.12 -0.68
N GLY A 6 19.84 -4.38 -0.33
CA GLY A 6 18.50 -4.96 -0.21
C GLY A 6 18.01 -5.66 -1.48
N ASN A 7 16.83 -6.29 -1.40
CA ASN A 7 16.16 -6.98 -2.52
C ASN A 7 15.62 -6.04 -3.63
N GLN A 8 16.03 -4.78 -3.62
CA GLN A 8 15.71 -3.84 -4.70
C GLN A 8 16.72 -4.03 -5.83
N VAL A 9 16.23 -4.47 -6.97
CA VAL A 9 16.97 -4.44 -8.21
C VAL A 9 16.82 -3.03 -8.79
N GLU A 10 17.84 -2.20 -8.59
CA GLU A 10 17.92 -0.93 -9.30
C GLU A 10 18.36 -1.22 -10.73
N ILE A 11 17.44 -1.08 -11.67
CA ILE A 11 17.72 -1.28 -13.08
C ILE A 11 18.24 0.03 -13.65
N SER A 12 19.55 0.07 -13.92
CA SER A 12 20.19 1.17 -14.62
C SER A 12 20.34 0.82 -16.09
N PHE A 13 19.81 1.63 -16.96
CA PHE A 13 19.94 1.46 -18.41
C PHE A 13 21.16 2.26 -18.91
N PHE A 14 22.10 1.56 -19.52
CA PHE A 14 23.25 2.16 -20.18
C PHE A 14 23.04 2.14 -21.70
N SER A 15 23.21 3.30 -22.36
CA SER A 15 23.20 3.43 -23.83
C SER A 15 21.90 2.95 -24.50
N LEU A 16 20.75 3.35 -23.96
CA LEU A 16 19.46 3.10 -24.61
C LEU A 16 19.37 3.85 -25.94
N ASP A 17 18.95 3.15 -27.00
CA ASP A 17 18.58 3.77 -28.26
C ASP A 17 17.32 4.63 -28.09
N SER A 18 17.20 5.72 -28.84
CA SER A 18 16.05 6.62 -28.80
C SER A 18 14.72 5.96 -29.21
N THR A 19 14.79 4.82 -29.90
CA THR A 19 13.62 4.00 -30.27
C THR A 19 13.20 3.03 -29.18
N ASP A 20 14.06 2.78 -28.18
CA ASP A 20 13.77 1.89 -27.06
C ASP A 20 12.61 2.43 -26.23
N ILE A 21 11.70 1.53 -25.85
CA ILE A 21 10.51 1.90 -25.07
C ILE A 21 10.86 2.47 -23.71
N ASN A 22 11.91 1.96 -23.05
CA ASN A 22 12.35 2.46 -21.74
C ASN A 22 12.96 3.87 -21.87
N PHE A 23 13.72 4.14 -22.94
CA PHE A 23 14.22 5.48 -23.22
C PHE A 23 13.08 6.49 -23.35
N LYS A 24 12.04 6.14 -24.10
CA LYS A 24 10.86 7.00 -24.30
C LYS A 24 10.11 7.23 -23.00
N ILE A 25 9.89 6.18 -22.20
CA ILE A 25 9.21 6.27 -20.90
C ILE A 25 10.01 7.17 -19.95
N LEU A 26 11.31 6.94 -19.78
CA LEU A 26 12.18 7.75 -18.93
C LEU A 26 12.22 9.22 -19.38
N GLY A 27 12.26 9.45 -20.71
CA GLY A 27 12.20 10.80 -21.26
C GLY A 27 10.89 11.52 -20.92
N TYR A 28 9.77 10.82 -21.05
CA TYR A 28 8.46 11.35 -20.70
C TYR A 28 8.34 11.60 -19.19
N GLN A 29 8.78 10.65 -18.35
CA GLN A 29 8.74 10.79 -16.89
C GLN A 29 9.53 12.01 -16.43
N ARG A 30 10.77 12.19 -16.90
CA ARG A 30 11.57 13.39 -16.58
C ARG A 30 10.87 14.68 -16.99
N TRP A 31 10.18 14.68 -18.14
CA TRP A 31 9.43 15.85 -18.59
C TRP A 31 8.23 16.14 -17.67
N GLN A 32 7.49 15.09 -17.28
CA GLN A 32 6.38 15.20 -16.33
C GLN A 32 6.85 15.67 -14.95
N ASP A 33 7.94 15.11 -14.43
CA ASP A 33 8.51 15.46 -13.13
C ASP A 33 8.99 16.92 -13.11
N ASN A 34 9.67 17.35 -14.18
CA ASN A 34 10.07 18.74 -14.33
C ASN A 34 8.87 19.69 -14.41
N PHE A 35 7.81 19.27 -15.11
CA PHE A 35 6.57 20.05 -15.16
C PHE A 35 5.96 20.19 -13.75
N LEU A 36 5.80 19.09 -13.04
CA LEU A 36 5.24 19.07 -11.69
C LEU A 36 6.13 19.85 -10.71
N GLY A 37 7.43 19.62 -10.71
CA GLY A 37 8.37 20.35 -9.85
C GLY A 37 8.31 21.86 -10.00
N ASN A 38 8.10 22.34 -11.22
CA ASN A 38 8.04 23.77 -11.50
C ASN A 38 6.66 24.42 -11.34
N ASN A 39 5.58 23.63 -11.33
CA ASN A 39 4.21 24.19 -11.39
C ASN A 39 3.28 23.71 -10.27
N TYR A 40 3.61 22.64 -9.53
CA TYR A 40 2.69 22.03 -8.56
C TYR A 40 2.28 23.01 -7.44
N TYR A 41 3.18 23.91 -7.02
CA TYR A 41 2.88 24.95 -6.02
C TYR A 41 1.77 25.91 -6.47
N LEU A 42 1.59 26.11 -7.79
CA LEU A 42 0.52 26.93 -8.35
C LEU A 42 -0.86 26.37 -8.03
N LYS A 43 -0.98 25.06 -7.83
CA LYS A 43 -2.25 24.42 -7.46
C LYS A 43 -2.91 25.08 -6.24
N SER A 44 -2.11 25.45 -5.25
CA SER A 44 -2.59 26.07 -4.01
C SER A 44 -2.58 27.61 -4.08
N THR A 45 -1.64 28.20 -4.82
CA THR A 45 -1.44 29.66 -4.83
C THR A 45 -2.19 30.35 -5.96
N LYS A 46 -2.25 29.70 -7.14
CA LYS A 46 -2.83 30.26 -8.38
C LYS A 46 -3.48 29.14 -9.23
N PRO A 47 -4.63 28.58 -8.79
CA PRO A 47 -5.22 27.39 -9.42
C PRO A 47 -5.50 27.54 -10.92
N LEU A 48 -5.90 28.70 -11.40
CA LEU A 48 -6.16 28.94 -12.83
C LEU A 48 -4.86 28.88 -13.66
N GLU A 49 -3.76 29.48 -13.17
CA GLU A 49 -2.46 29.38 -13.84
C GLU A 49 -1.95 27.93 -13.89
N PHE A 50 -2.24 27.14 -12.85
CA PHE A 50 -1.90 25.72 -12.84
C PHE A 50 -2.65 24.97 -13.95
N VAL A 51 -3.97 25.19 -14.07
CA VAL A 51 -4.80 24.56 -15.13
C VAL A 51 -4.28 24.91 -16.52
N GLU A 52 -4.03 26.20 -16.79
CA GLU A 52 -3.47 26.64 -18.08
C GLU A 52 -2.09 26.05 -18.38
N SER A 53 -1.24 25.93 -17.35
CA SER A 53 0.09 25.34 -17.48
C SER A 53 0.00 23.85 -17.78
N LEU A 54 -0.92 23.13 -17.14
CA LEU A 54 -1.18 21.72 -17.39
C LEU A 54 -1.76 21.49 -18.80
N ASP A 55 -2.66 22.32 -19.28
CA ASP A 55 -3.21 22.19 -20.62
C ASP A 55 -2.15 22.47 -21.70
N ARG A 56 -1.25 23.44 -21.47
CA ARG A 56 -0.08 23.65 -22.33
C ARG A 56 0.86 22.44 -22.31
N PHE A 57 1.11 21.86 -21.14
CA PHE A 57 1.93 20.65 -21.03
C PHE A 57 1.34 19.48 -21.83
N LYS A 58 0.02 19.21 -21.65
CA LYS A 58 -0.70 18.15 -22.40
C LYS A 58 -0.58 18.35 -23.90
N THR A 59 -0.84 19.57 -24.38
CA THR A 59 -0.77 19.92 -25.81
C THR A 59 0.65 19.69 -26.36
N ASN A 60 1.67 20.06 -25.61
CA ASN A 60 3.07 19.85 -25.99
C ASN A 60 3.44 18.36 -26.04
N VAL A 61 2.97 17.57 -25.07
CA VAL A 61 3.17 16.11 -25.05
C VAL A 61 2.48 15.45 -26.23
N GLU A 62 1.24 15.78 -26.51
CA GLU A 62 0.50 15.27 -27.67
C GLU A 62 1.20 15.60 -28.99
N LYS A 63 1.69 16.82 -29.14
CA LYS A 63 2.43 17.25 -30.32
C LYS A 63 3.76 16.48 -30.46
N ALA A 64 4.50 16.32 -29.37
CA ALA A 64 5.80 15.64 -29.38
C ALA A 64 5.68 14.17 -29.75
N TYR A 65 4.66 13.47 -29.25
CA TYR A 65 4.50 12.03 -29.46
C TYR A 65 3.42 11.65 -30.49
N LYS A 66 2.90 12.62 -31.23
CA LYS A 66 1.87 12.40 -32.27
C LYS A 66 2.22 11.28 -33.26
N ASN A 67 3.47 11.25 -33.70
CA ASN A 67 3.96 10.33 -34.72
C ASN A 67 4.58 9.05 -34.14
N ASP A 68 4.57 8.85 -32.83
CA ASP A 68 5.08 7.61 -32.24
C ASP A 68 4.24 6.42 -32.70
N THR A 69 4.87 5.32 -33.03
CA THR A 69 4.21 4.11 -33.56
C THR A 69 3.90 3.08 -32.47
N SER A 70 4.53 3.20 -31.28
CA SER A 70 4.32 2.26 -30.18
C SER A 70 2.95 2.47 -29.52
N SER A 71 2.08 1.49 -29.67
CA SER A 71 0.76 1.50 -28.98
C SER A 71 0.91 1.46 -27.46
N PHE A 72 1.92 0.74 -26.95
CA PHE A 72 2.23 0.68 -25.53
C PHE A 72 2.61 2.06 -24.99
N PHE A 73 3.53 2.75 -25.66
CA PHE A 73 3.97 4.08 -25.21
C PHE A 73 2.84 5.12 -25.30
N LYS A 74 2.04 5.10 -26.38
CA LYS A 74 0.86 5.95 -26.47
C LYS A 74 -0.14 5.73 -25.33
N THR A 75 -0.37 4.48 -24.96
CA THR A 75 -1.21 4.12 -23.83
C THR A 75 -0.61 4.63 -22.52
N TYR A 76 0.69 4.44 -22.32
CA TYR A 76 1.41 4.93 -21.17
C TYR A 76 1.25 6.45 -20.99
N VAL A 77 1.56 7.22 -22.03
CA VAL A 77 1.44 8.69 -22.02
C VAL A 77 -0.02 9.13 -21.77
N ARG A 78 -0.97 8.50 -22.47
CA ARG A 78 -2.41 8.82 -22.32
C ARG A 78 -2.88 8.67 -20.87
N PHE A 79 -2.54 7.57 -20.21
CA PHE A 79 -2.99 7.30 -18.84
C PHE A 79 -2.18 8.03 -17.78
N SER A 80 -0.92 8.34 -18.05
CA SER A 80 -0.16 9.27 -17.21
C SER A 80 -0.79 10.68 -17.21
N ILE A 81 -1.21 11.17 -18.37
CA ILE A 81 -1.96 12.43 -18.51
C ILE A 81 -3.31 12.34 -17.79
N ALA A 82 -4.02 11.21 -17.90
CA ALA A 82 -5.28 11.00 -17.20
C ALA A 82 -5.11 11.10 -15.67
N GLY A 83 -3.99 10.60 -15.14
CA GLY A 83 -3.60 10.78 -13.73
C GLY A 83 -3.41 12.25 -13.35
N LEU A 84 -2.78 13.05 -14.23
CA LEU A 84 -2.64 14.49 -14.00
C LEU A 84 -3.98 15.24 -13.99
N ASP A 85 -4.98 14.78 -14.75
CA ASP A 85 -6.34 15.34 -14.71
C ASP A 85 -7.01 15.16 -13.35
N ASN A 86 -6.61 14.18 -12.55
CA ASN A 86 -7.10 14.00 -11.19
C ASN A 86 -6.54 15.04 -10.20
N ILE A 87 -5.43 15.68 -10.54
CA ILE A 87 -4.83 16.73 -9.71
C ILE A 87 -5.61 18.05 -9.83
N GLN A 88 -6.36 18.26 -10.91
CA GLN A 88 -7.18 19.47 -11.12
C GLN A 88 -8.48 19.40 -10.32
N HIS A 89 -8.73 20.39 -9.46
CA HIS A 89 -10.00 20.47 -8.71
C HIS A 89 -11.10 21.27 -9.43
N ALA A 90 -10.77 22.22 -10.28
CA ALA A 90 -11.72 23.25 -10.72
C ALA A 90 -12.33 23.06 -12.13
N ALA A 91 -11.70 22.28 -13.01
CA ALA A 91 -12.16 22.06 -14.38
C ALA A 91 -12.24 20.57 -14.73
N ALA A 92 -12.22 19.72 -13.71
CA ALA A 92 -12.17 18.29 -13.92
C ALA A 92 -13.50 17.79 -14.48
N ARG A 93 -13.42 17.02 -15.56
CA ARG A 93 -14.51 16.15 -16.01
C ARG A 93 -15.06 15.41 -14.79
N ASN A 94 -16.37 15.26 -14.70
CA ASN A 94 -16.97 14.42 -13.69
C ASN A 94 -16.56 12.94 -13.92
N ARG A 95 -16.86 12.06 -12.98
CA ARG A 95 -16.46 10.65 -13.05
C ARG A 95 -16.94 9.95 -14.34
N TYR A 96 -18.16 10.21 -14.78
CA TYR A 96 -18.73 9.60 -15.99
C TYR A 96 -18.03 10.11 -17.25
N GLU A 97 -17.76 11.41 -17.33
CA GLU A 97 -17.00 12.01 -18.42
C GLU A 97 -15.55 11.48 -18.49
N LYS A 98 -14.90 11.29 -17.34
CA LYS A 98 -13.57 10.67 -17.29
C LYS A 98 -13.63 9.22 -17.76
N HIS A 99 -14.63 8.45 -17.33
CA HIS A 99 -14.82 7.08 -17.80
C HIS A 99 -15.01 7.04 -19.33
N ASP A 100 -15.91 7.85 -19.87
CA ASP A 100 -16.20 7.85 -21.29
C ASP A 100 -15.01 8.30 -22.14
N PHE A 101 -14.24 9.27 -21.64
CA PHE A 101 -13.09 9.80 -22.35
C PHE A 101 -11.87 8.88 -22.28
N TYR A 102 -11.56 8.32 -21.11
CA TYR A 102 -10.31 7.56 -20.92
C TYR A 102 -10.50 6.04 -20.98
N ILE A 103 -11.59 5.50 -20.43
CA ILE A 103 -11.74 4.07 -20.17
C ILE A 103 -12.59 3.35 -21.21
N LYS A 104 -13.79 3.89 -21.49
CA LYS A 104 -14.88 3.22 -22.23
C LYS A 104 -14.44 2.56 -23.55
N HIS A 105 -13.60 3.25 -24.31
CA HIS A 105 -13.15 2.80 -25.64
C HIS A 105 -11.68 2.39 -25.67
N SER A 106 -11.01 2.33 -24.51
CA SER A 106 -9.62 1.92 -24.40
C SER A 106 -9.51 0.41 -24.21
N PRO A 107 -8.61 -0.26 -24.95
CA PRO A 107 -8.30 -1.66 -24.66
C PRO A 107 -7.76 -1.81 -23.24
N VAL A 108 -8.09 -2.92 -22.57
CA VAL A 108 -7.54 -3.23 -21.25
C VAL A 108 -6.06 -3.58 -21.37
N ALA A 109 -5.19 -2.76 -20.78
CA ALA A 109 -3.74 -2.84 -20.92
C ALA A 109 -3.07 -3.30 -19.62
N TYR A 110 -3.26 -4.56 -19.23
CA TYR A 110 -2.77 -5.15 -17.98
C TYR A 110 -1.25 -4.99 -17.75
N LYS A 111 -0.45 -4.94 -18.82
CA LYS A 111 1.01 -4.79 -18.72
C LYS A 111 1.49 -3.34 -18.77
N ASN A 112 0.56 -2.38 -18.73
CA ASN A 112 0.88 -0.95 -18.80
C ASN A 112 0.64 -0.31 -17.43
N ASP A 113 1.70 0.05 -16.76
CA ASP A 113 1.65 0.55 -15.38
C ASP A 113 0.80 1.82 -15.23
N ALA A 114 0.92 2.76 -16.17
CA ALA A 114 0.14 4.00 -16.13
C ALA A 114 -1.36 3.72 -16.29
N TYR A 115 -1.72 2.76 -17.16
CA TYR A 115 -3.10 2.30 -17.30
C TYR A 115 -3.61 1.66 -16.01
N MET A 116 -2.86 0.70 -15.47
CA MET A 116 -3.28 -0.04 -14.29
C MET A 116 -3.38 0.87 -13.05
N LEU A 117 -2.44 1.81 -12.90
CA LEU A 117 -2.49 2.79 -11.82
C LEU A 117 -3.73 3.67 -11.95
N TYR A 118 -4.01 4.21 -13.14
CA TYR A 118 -5.19 5.03 -13.38
C TYR A 118 -6.50 4.27 -13.09
N ILE A 119 -6.61 3.01 -13.54
CA ILE A 119 -7.78 2.16 -13.28
C ILE A 119 -7.94 1.91 -11.77
N LYS A 120 -6.86 1.60 -11.07
CA LYS A 120 -6.89 1.42 -9.61
C LYS A 120 -7.41 2.68 -8.92
N ASP A 121 -6.85 3.85 -9.22
CA ASP A 121 -7.25 5.13 -8.61
C ASP A 121 -8.70 5.50 -8.96
N PHE A 122 -9.12 5.24 -10.21
CA PHE A 122 -10.48 5.55 -10.65
C PHE A 122 -11.54 4.73 -9.91
N TYR A 123 -11.27 3.46 -9.62
CA TYR A 123 -12.21 2.54 -9.00
C TYR A 123 -11.96 2.28 -7.50
N GLN A 124 -10.91 2.86 -6.90
CA GLN A 124 -10.66 2.71 -5.46
C GLN A 124 -11.89 3.10 -4.62
N ASN A 125 -12.06 2.45 -3.48
CA ASN A 125 -13.22 2.64 -2.60
C ASN A 125 -14.55 2.48 -3.36
N LEU A 126 -14.69 1.42 -4.14
CA LEU A 126 -15.87 1.16 -4.96
C LEU A 126 -17.14 0.99 -4.11
N MET A 127 -17.07 0.17 -3.04
CA MET A 127 -18.25 -0.27 -2.29
C MET A 127 -19.13 0.89 -1.79
N PRO A 128 -18.59 1.95 -1.15
CA PRO A 128 -19.40 3.09 -0.70
C PRO A 128 -19.99 3.95 -1.83
N ARG A 129 -19.61 3.69 -3.09
CA ARG A 129 -20.06 4.47 -4.26
C ARG A 129 -21.11 3.76 -5.10
N LEU A 130 -21.41 2.51 -4.77
CA LEU A 130 -22.47 1.76 -5.41
C LEU A 130 -23.84 2.33 -5.04
N SER A 131 -24.85 2.14 -5.91
CA SER A 131 -26.24 2.37 -5.50
C SER A 131 -26.61 1.43 -4.34
N ASN A 132 -27.63 1.78 -3.57
CA ASN A 132 -28.06 0.96 -2.44
C ASN A 132 -28.40 -0.46 -2.91
N GLU A 133 -29.12 -0.60 -4.02
CA GLU A 133 -29.52 -1.88 -4.59
C GLU A 133 -28.29 -2.71 -5.04
N ALA A 134 -27.31 -2.06 -5.68
CA ALA A 134 -26.09 -2.74 -6.10
C ALA A 134 -25.25 -3.17 -4.90
N ASN A 135 -25.16 -2.32 -3.87
CA ASN A 135 -24.41 -2.63 -2.65
C ASN A 135 -25.03 -3.80 -1.87
N GLU A 136 -26.34 -3.80 -1.70
CA GLU A 136 -27.07 -4.92 -1.08
C GLU A 136 -26.87 -6.23 -1.86
N ALA A 137 -26.94 -6.19 -3.19
CA ALA A 137 -26.73 -7.36 -4.04
C ALA A 137 -25.26 -7.84 -4.02
N VAL A 138 -24.29 -6.94 -3.92
CA VAL A 138 -22.86 -7.29 -3.72
C VAL A 138 -22.67 -7.95 -2.35
N TYR A 139 -23.24 -7.38 -1.30
CA TYR A 139 -23.18 -7.95 0.05
C TYR A 139 -23.76 -9.37 0.10
N GLU A 140 -24.94 -9.57 -0.50
CA GLU A 140 -25.55 -10.90 -0.63
C GLU A 140 -24.66 -11.87 -1.43
N GLY A 141 -24.04 -11.39 -2.52
CA GLY A 141 -23.09 -12.17 -3.30
C GLY A 141 -21.87 -12.61 -2.48
N ILE A 142 -21.37 -11.74 -1.59
CA ILE A 142 -20.28 -12.07 -0.66
C ILE A 142 -20.76 -13.11 0.36
N LEU A 143 -21.93 -12.94 0.98
CA LEU A 143 -22.48 -13.90 1.94
C LEU A 143 -22.65 -15.29 1.34
N ARG A 144 -23.02 -15.39 0.08
CA ARG A 144 -23.16 -16.65 -0.67
C ARG A 144 -21.85 -17.18 -1.26
N SER A 145 -20.73 -16.48 -1.07
CA SER A 145 -19.46 -16.79 -1.73
C SER A 145 -19.60 -16.95 -3.25
N SER A 146 -20.44 -16.11 -3.89
CA SER A 146 -20.78 -16.21 -5.30
C SER A 146 -20.23 -15.06 -6.14
N PRO A 147 -19.11 -15.24 -6.86
CA PRO A 147 -18.59 -14.23 -7.78
C PRO A 147 -19.59 -13.84 -8.87
N THR A 148 -20.43 -14.79 -9.32
CA THR A 148 -21.46 -14.52 -10.34
C THR A 148 -22.51 -13.51 -9.87
N VAL A 149 -22.98 -13.63 -8.62
CA VAL A 149 -23.96 -12.69 -8.06
C VAL A 149 -23.35 -11.30 -7.98
N ILE A 150 -22.10 -11.19 -7.52
CA ILE A 150 -21.37 -9.91 -7.44
C ILE A 150 -21.18 -9.31 -8.85
N MET A 151 -20.75 -10.11 -9.82
CA MET A 151 -20.57 -9.68 -11.21
C MET A 151 -21.87 -9.16 -11.83
N ASN A 152 -23.01 -9.78 -11.52
CA ASN A 152 -24.31 -9.33 -11.99
C ASN A 152 -24.71 -8.01 -11.32
N ALA A 153 -24.54 -7.89 -10.01
CA ALA A 153 -24.81 -6.66 -9.26
C ALA A 153 -23.98 -5.47 -9.79
N LEU A 154 -22.68 -5.66 -9.97
CA LEU A 154 -21.79 -4.64 -10.55
C LEU A 154 -22.13 -4.31 -12.01
N GLY A 155 -22.88 -5.18 -12.69
CA GLY A 155 -23.32 -4.98 -14.06
C GLY A 155 -24.32 -3.87 -14.27
N SER A 156 -25.00 -3.42 -13.21
CA SER A 156 -25.89 -2.27 -13.22
C SER A 156 -25.15 -0.92 -13.26
N GLU A 157 -23.88 -0.93 -12.85
CA GLU A 157 -23.05 0.29 -12.78
C GLU A 157 -22.56 0.69 -14.18
N TYR A 158 -22.89 1.92 -14.60
CA TYR A 158 -22.54 2.43 -15.94
C TYR A 158 -21.05 2.32 -16.26
N THR A 159 -20.20 2.56 -15.29
CA THR A 159 -18.73 2.53 -15.47
C THR A 159 -18.17 1.10 -15.51
N LEU A 160 -18.98 0.09 -15.21
CA LEU A 160 -18.59 -1.33 -15.13
C LEU A 160 -19.26 -2.22 -16.19
N LEU A 161 -19.74 -1.65 -17.30
CA LEU A 161 -20.35 -2.40 -18.39
C LEU A 161 -19.38 -3.32 -19.11
N ASN A 162 -18.10 -2.97 -19.16
CA ASN A 162 -17.04 -3.83 -19.71
C ASN A 162 -16.75 -5.01 -18.77
N LEU A 163 -17.06 -6.23 -19.20
CA LEU A 163 -16.91 -7.46 -18.39
C LEU A 163 -15.48 -7.68 -17.87
N ARG A 164 -14.49 -7.34 -18.68
CA ARG A 164 -13.08 -7.54 -18.30
C ARG A 164 -12.65 -6.59 -17.20
N ILE A 165 -13.06 -5.34 -17.29
CA ILE A 165 -12.83 -4.33 -16.25
C ILE A 165 -13.65 -4.69 -15.02
N ARG A 166 -14.92 -5.05 -15.18
CA ARG A 166 -15.82 -5.41 -14.06
C ARG A 166 -15.24 -6.55 -13.21
N GLU A 167 -14.77 -7.63 -13.84
CA GLU A 167 -14.17 -8.76 -13.12
C GLU A 167 -12.90 -8.32 -12.38
N MET A 168 -12.02 -7.56 -13.03
CA MET A 168 -10.81 -7.01 -12.40
C MET A 168 -11.15 -6.11 -11.20
N ILE A 169 -12.16 -5.24 -11.35
CA ILE A 169 -12.56 -4.30 -10.29
C ILE A 169 -13.25 -5.03 -9.14
N MET A 170 -14.07 -6.04 -9.42
CA MET A 170 -14.61 -6.94 -8.38
C MET A 170 -13.47 -7.53 -7.52
N ILE A 171 -12.44 -8.07 -8.15
CA ILE A 171 -11.30 -8.67 -7.47
C ILE A 171 -10.57 -7.65 -6.59
N ASN A 172 -10.28 -6.46 -7.13
CA ASN A 172 -9.61 -5.40 -6.38
C ASN A 172 -10.45 -4.91 -5.20
N ALA A 173 -11.75 -4.67 -5.42
CA ALA A 173 -12.66 -4.20 -4.36
C ALA A 173 -12.81 -5.22 -3.23
N LEU A 174 -12.85 -6.53 -3.53
CA LEU A 174 -12.83 -7.59 -2.52
C LEU A 174 -11.52 -7.57 -1.71
N GLY A 175 -10.39 -7.34 -2.36
CA GLY A 175 -9.10 -7.17 -1.67
C GLY A 175 -9.03 -5.92 -0.79
N GLU A 176 -9.66 -4.82 -1.21
CA GLU A 176 -9.72 -3.57 -0.42
C GLU A 176 -10.54 -3.74 0.86
N VAL A 177 -11.65 -4.49 0.81
CA VAL A 177 -12.55 -4.64 1.96
C VAL A 177 -12.27 -5.89 2.82
N TYR A 178 -11.25 -6.67 2.48
CA TYR A 178 -10.97 -7.94 3.17
C TYR A 178 -10.81 -7.78 4.68
N ASN A 179 -10.03 -6.79 5.13
CA ASN A 179 -9.75 -6.53 6.54
C ASN A 179 -10.64 -5.42 7.15
N SER A 180 -11.71 -4.97 6.46
CA SER A 180 -12.54 -3.87 6.95
C SER A 180 -13.40 -4.24 8.17
N GLY A 181 -13.67 -5.53 8.37
CA GLY A 181 -14.63 -6.02 9.37
C GLY A 181 -16.09 -5.93 8.92
N ASP A 182 -16.39 -5.29 7.79
CA ASP A 182 -17.77 -5.14 7.29
C ASP A 182 -18.27 -6.37 6.55
N TYR A 183 -17.35 -7.24 6.11
CA TYR A 183 -17.63 -8.41 5.29
C TYR A 183 -16.95 -9.67 5.85
N PRO A 184 -17.55 -10.86 5.74
CA PRO A 184 -16.92 -12.10 6.18
C PRO A 184 -15.67 -12.45 5.36
N GLU A 185 -14.50 -12.40 5.98
CA GLU A 185 -13.19 -12.67 5.33
C GLU A 185 -13.13 -14.05 4.68
N THR A 186 -13.71 -15.08 5.35
CA THR A 186 -13.76 -16.45 4.82
C THR A 186 -14.50 -16.56 3.50
N ASN A 187 -15.57 -15.77 3.32
CA ASN A 187 -16.35 -15.73 2.09
C ASN A 187 -15.58 -15.01 0.98
N ILE A 188 -14.94 -13.87 1.29
CA ILE A 188 -14.08 -13.15 0.34
C ILE A 188 -12.94 -14.05 -0.12
N LYS A 189 -12.25 -14.74 0.80
CA LYS A 189 -11.21 -15.71 0.47
C LYS A 189 -11.70 -16.79 -0.48
N THR A 190 -12.87 -17.38 -0.20
CA THR A 190 -13.49 -18.39 -1.06
C THR A 190 -13.79 -17.86 -2.46
N ILE A 191 -14.27 -16.59 -2.56
CA ILE A 191 -14.53 -15.94 -3.85
C ILE A 191 -13.22 -15.73 -4.60
N LEU A 192 -12.19 -15.19 -3.97
CA LEU A 192 -10.89 -14.92 -4.60
C LEU A 192 -10.22 -16.21 -5.07
N ASP A 193 -10.30 -17.29 -4.28
CA ASP A 193 -9.81 -18.62 -4.69
C ASP A 193 -10.59 -19.16 -5.90
N SER A 194 -11.91 -19.05 -5.89
CA SER A 194 -12.74 -19.45 -7.04
C SER A 194 -12.37 -18.64 -8.28
N VAL A 195 -12.18 -17.33 -8.16
CA VAL A 195 -11.84 -16.45 -9.30
C VAL A 195 -10.43 -16.74 -9.82
N GLN A 196 -9.45 -16.99 -8.94
CA GLN A 196 -8.10 -17.39 -9.34
C GLN A 196 -8.12 -18.62 -10.27
N ASN A 197 -9.02 -19.55 -10.00
CA ASN A 197 -9.10 -20.80 -10.78
C ASN A 197 -10.04 -20.68 -12.00
N HIS A 198 -11.11 -19.89 -11.92
CA HIS A 198 -12.23 -19.92 -12.87
C HIS A 198 -12.59 -18.55 -13.49
N ALA A 199 -11.81 -17.48 -13.28
CA ALA A 199 -12.09 -16.18 -13.92
C ALA A 199 -12.23 -16.33 -15.44
N MET A 200 -13.07 -15.48 -16.03
CA MET A 200 -13.27 -15.43 -17.49
C MET A 200 -12.01 -15.00 -18.24
N PHE A 201 -11.16 -14.21 -17.62
CA PHE A 201 -9.95 -13.65 -18.25
C PHE A 201 -8.71 -14.11 -17.50
N SER A 202 -7.73 -14.68 -18.21
CA SER A 202 -6.50 -15.23 -17.62
C SER A 202 -5.71 -14.21 -16.79
N ALA A 203 -5.61 -12.95 -17.26
CA ALA A 203 -4.95 -11.90 -16.49
C ALA A 203 -5.66 -11.61 -15.15
N ASN A 204 -6.98 -11.73 -15.09
CA ASN A 204 -7.73 -11.54 -13.85
C ASN A 204 -7.53 -12.72 -12.87
N LYS A 205 -7.25 -13.95 -13.37
CA LYS A 205 -6.82 -15.06 -12.51
C LYS A 205 -5.53 -14.74 -11.77
N GLU A 206 -4.53 -14.18 -12.50
CA GLU A 206 -3.26 -13.77 -11.91
C GLU A 206 -3.45 -12.67 -10.85
N ILE A 207 -4.31 -11.69 -11.13
CA ILE A 207 -4.64 -10.60 -10.18
C ILE A 207 -5.32 -11.19 -8.93
N ALA A 208 -6.29 -12.08 -9.11
CA ALA A 208 -7.00 -12.73 -7.98
C ALA A 208 -6.03 -13.54 -7.12
N GLY A 209 -5.13 -14.31 -7.73
CA GLY A 209 -4.09 -15.06 -7.02
C GLY A 209 -3.14 -14.16 -6.24
N GLY A 210 -2.69 -13.05 -6.84
CA GLY A 210 -1.84 -12.07 -6.17
C GLY A 210 -2.54 -11.39 -4.99
N ILE A 211 -3.82 -11.04 -5.13
CA ILE A 211 -4.61 -10.46 -4.02
C ILE A 211 -4.86 -11.50 -2.94
N LEU A 212 -5.25 -12.73 -3.32
CA LEU A 212 -5.48 -13.82 -2.36
C LEU A 212 -4.22 -14.10 -1.54
N ALA A 213 -3.06 -14.24 -2.18
CA ALA A 213 -1.79 -14.40 -1.49
C ALA A 213 -1.56 -13.25 -0.51
N ARG A 214 -1.67 -12.01 -0.98
CA ARG A 214 -1.47 -10.81 -0.16
C ARG A 214 -2.37 -10.77 1.08
N VAL A 215 -3.68 -11.04 0.93
CA VAL A 215 -4.63 -10.96 2.06
C VAL A 215 -4.54 -12.17 2.99
N THR A 216 -3.93 -13.27 2.57
CA THR A 216 -3.74 -14.48 3.40
C THR A 216 -2.35 -14.58 4.02
N GLU A 217 -1.37 -13.84 3.53
CA GLU A 217 0.00 -13.86 4.07
C GLU A 217 0.10 -13.21 5.46
N LEU A 218 -0.71 -12.17 5.74
CA LEU A 218 -0.65 -11.40 6.98
C LEU A 218 -1.70 -11.82 8.02
N VAL A 219 -2.28 -12.99 7.89
CA VAL A 219 -3.24 -13.51 8.87
C VAL A 219 -2.53 -14.11 10.08
N PRO A 220 -3.15 -14.09 11.27
CA PRO A 220 -2.62 -14.78 12.45
C PRO A 220 -2.28 -16.25 12.14
N GLY A 221 -1.05 -16.65 12.50
CA GLY A 221 -0.51 -17.98 12.19
C GLY A 221 0.08 -18.12 10.78
N GLY A 222 -0.02 -17.11 9.91
CA GLY A 222 0.71 -17.05 8.64
C GLY A 222 2.18 -16.71 8.85
N LYS A 223 3.06 -17.17 7.94
CA LYS A 223 4.48 -16.79 7.99
C LYS A 223 4.61 -15.30 7.67
N ALA A 224 5.31 -14.55 8.52
CA ALA A 224 5.57 -13.15 8.27
C ALA A 224 6.47 -12.97 7.02
N PRO A 225 6.17 -11.99 6.14
CA PRO A 225 7.00 -11.69 4.98
C PRO A 225 8.43 -11.33 5.40
N ASP A 226 9.42 -11.88 4.70
CA ASP A 226 10.81 -11.54 4.92
C ASP A 226 11.07 -10.07 4.56
N PHE A 227 11.99 -9.45 5.30
CA PHE A 227 12.45 -8.09 5.04
C PHE A 227 13.96 -7.97 5.25
N VAL A 228 14.53 -6.93 4.66
CA VAL A 228 15.91 -6.52 4.90
C VAL A 228 15.89 -5.04 5.29
N LEU A 229 16.37 -4.74 6.49
CA LEU A 229 16.48 -3.38 7.03
C LEU A 229 17.94 -2.93 6.92
N ASN A 230 18.17 -1.90 6.11
CA ASN A 230 19.46 -1.27 5.95
C ASN A 230 19.37 0.17 6.46
N GLY A 231 20.24 0.57 7.36
CA GLY A 231 20.36 1.93 7.83
C GLY A 231 21.73 2.52 7.52
N ILE A 232 21.85 3.84 7.50
CA ILE A 232 23.14 4.52 7.46
C ILE A 232 23.81 4.25 8.81
N ASP A 233 25.00 3.67 8.77
CA ASP A 233 25.78 3.31 9.97
C ASP A 233 25.11 2.31 10.93
N LEU A 234 24.09 1.60 10.48
CA LEU A 234 23.42 0.54 11.23
C LEU A 234 23.69 -0.83 10.57
N PRO A 235 23.78 -1.91 11.36
CA PRO A 235 23.90 -3.24 10.78
C PRO A 235 22.65 -3.59 9.98
N THR A 236 22.85 -4.25 8.84
CA THR A 236 21.75 -4.85 8.10
C THR A 236 21.09 -5.91 8.96
N LYS A 237 19.76 -5.82 9.11
CA LYS A 237 18.95 -6.82 9.83
C LYS A 237 17.84 -7.39 8.96
N THR A 238 17.52 -8.63 9.20
CA THR A 238 16.44 -9.39 8.58
C THR A 238 15.47 -9.87 9.65
N ILE A 239 14.34 -10.44 9.27
CA ILE A 239 13.41 -11.03 10.23
C ILE A 239 14.09 -12.13 11.07
N ALA A 240 15.09 -12.83 10.52
CA ALA A 240 15.81 -13.88 11.22
C ALA A 240 16.59 -13.37 12.45
N ASP A 241 17.02 -12.11 12.44
CA ASP A 241 17.76 -11.49 13.54
C ASP A 241 16.89 -11.19 14.77
N TYR A 242 15.58 -11.36 14.64
CA TYR A 242 14.58 -11.10 15.68
C TYR A 242 13.87 -12.35 16.21
N LYS A 243 14.21 -13.55 15.71
CA LYS A 243 13.50 -14.82 16.01
C LYS A 243 13.61 -15.34 17.44
N ASP A 244 14.34 -14.70 18.33
CA ASP A 244 14.47 -15.12 19.74
C ASP A 244 13.33 -14.61 20.64
N LYS A 245 12.58 -13.61 20.18
CA LYS A 245 11.49 -12.95 20.89
C LYS A 245 10.38 -12.55 19.94
N HIS A 246 9.23 -12.21 20.49
CA HIS A 246 8.19 -11.51 19.71
C HIS A 246 8.75 -10.21 19.15
N LEU A 247 8.39 -9.90 17.91
CA LEU A 247 8.81 -8.69 17.20
C LEU A 247 7.59 -7.78 16.98
N TYR A 248 7.66 -6.56 17.46
CA TYR A 248 6.65 -5.54 17.26
C TYR A 248 7.18 -4.49 16.29
N LEU A 249 6.70 -4.55 15.05
CA LEU A 249 7.02 -3.59 14.01
C LEU A 249 6.09 -2.39 14.15
N HIS A 250 6.67 -1.21 14.21
CA HIS A 250 6.00 0.07 14.31
C HIS A 250 6.31 0.90 13.07
N PHE A 251 5.33 1.09 12.20
CA PHE A 251 5.42 1.89 10.98
C PHE A 251 4.83 3.27 11.23
N ILE A 252 5.59 4.34 10.97
CA ILE A 252 5.17 5.71 11.23
C ILE A 252 5.41 6.67 10.07
N ASP A 253 4.59 7.71 10.04
CA ASP A 253 4.91 8.96 9.38
C ASP A 253 5.51 9.92 10.43
N ILE A 254 6.79 10.22 10.28
CA ILE A 254 7.55 11.05 11.22
C ILE A 254 7.05 12.51 11.26
N ASN A 255 6.36 12.97 10.22
CA ASN A 255 5.78 14.31 10.15
C ASN A 255 4.35 14.36 10.75
N SER A 256 3.75 13.21 11.06
CA SER A 256 2.41 13.12 11.67
C SER A 256 2.45 13.40 13.17
N GLN A 257 1.70 14.40 13.62
CA GLN A 257 1.53 14.67 15.06
C GLN A 257 0.87 13.50 15.81
N GLY A 258 -0.03 12.75 15.15
CA GLY A 258 -0.67 11.56 15.70
C GLY A 258 0.37 10.49 16.02
N CYS A 259 1.22 10.15 15.07
CA CYS A 259 2.31 9.18 15.26
C CYS A 259 3.27 9.60 16.38
N MET A 260 3.61 10.90 16.44
CA MET A 260 4.54 11.40 17.46
C MET A 260 3.95 11.45 18.88
N LYS A 261 2.63 11.55 19.03
CA LYS A 261 1.96 11.40 20.34
C LYS A 261 1.94 9.94 20.80
N GLU A 262 1.68 9.00 19.89
CA GLU A 262 1.71 7.57 20.22
C GLU A 262 3.12 7.08 20.58
N LEU A 263 4.16 7.72 20.04
CA LEU A 263 5.55 7.37 20.34
C LEU A 263 5.86 7.46 21.84
N ASP A 264 5.30 8.44 22.57
CA ASP A 264 5.53 8.57 24.01
C ASP A 264 4.94 7.36 24.77
N LEU A 265 3.74 6.93 24.40
CA LEU A 265 3.11 5.73 24.95
C LEU A 265 3.91 4.45 24.60
N LEU A 266 4.48 4.43 23.39
CA LEU A 266 5.30 3.30 22.95
C LEU A 266 6.62 3.23 23.73
N ILE A 267 7.23 4.38 24.06
CA ILE A 267 8.42 4.45 24.93
C ILE A 267 8.11 3.85 26.31
N ASP A 268 6.95 4.15 26.88
CA ASP A 268 6.54 3.60 28.17
C ASP A 268 6.21 2.09 28.08
N ALA A 269 5.60 1.64 26.98
CA ALA A 269 5.42 0.22 26.73
C ALA A 269 6.77 -0.51 26.59
N HIS A 270 7.73 0.08 25.89
CA HIS A 270 9.07 -0.50 25.75
C HIS A 270 9.80 -0.60 27.09
N LYS A 271 9.70 0.39 27.98
CA LYS A 271 10.28 0.30 29.33
C LYS A 271 9.76 -0.92 30.12
N ARG A 272 8.46 -1.23 29.96
CA ARG A 272 7.81 -2.35 30.65
C ARG A 272 8.08 -3.70 29.99
N TYR A 273 8.08 -3.76 28.66
CA TYR A 273 8.04 -5.02 27.92
C TYR A 273 9.25 -5.27 27.00
N GLY A 274 10.16 -4.32 26.81
CA GLY A 274 11.29 -4.45 25.88
C GLY A 274 12.26 -5.60 26.18
N ARG A 275 12.17 -6.17 27.41
CA ARG A 275 12.88 -7.41 27.74
C ARG A 275 12.27 -8.63 27.04
N TYR A 276 10.96 -8.63 26.80
CA TYR A 276 10.17 -9.77 26.29
C TYR A 276 9.79 -9.63 24.83
N VAL A 277 9.71 -8.41 24.34
CA VAL A 277 9.33 -8.06 22.96
C VAL A 277 10.40 -7.17 22.36
N LYS A 278 10.83 -7.48 21.15
CA LYS A 278 11.69 -6.61 20.32
C LYS A 278 10.84 -5.55 19.66
N PHE A 279 11.27 -4.30 19.73
CA PHE A 279 10.63 -3.18 19.07
C PHE A 279 11.47 -2.76 17.87
N VAL A 280 10.83 -2.44 16.76
CA VAL A 280 11.48 -1.86 15.58
C VAL A 280 10.61 -0.77 15.03
N THR A 281 11.15 0.44 14.90
CA THR A 281 10.46 1.58 14.30
C THR A 281 10.93 1.80 12.87
N LEU A 282 9.99 1.85 11.94
CA LEU A 282 10.21 2.03 10.51
C LEU A 282 9.51 3.29 10.04
N TYR A 283 10.22 4.15 9.31
CA TYR A 283 9.67 5.38 8.75
C TYR A 283 10.18 5.61 7.34
N LYS A 284 9.39 6.34 6.56
CA LYS A 284 9.74 6.67 5.18
C LYS A 284 10.83 7.73 5.13
N ASP A 285 11.75 7.55 4.21
CA ASP A 285 12.72 8.57 3.86
C ASP A 285 12.00 9.74 3.17
N ASP A 286 12.09 10.94 3.77
CA ASP A 286 11.43 12.15 3.29
C ASP A 286 12.41 13.32 3.35
N PRO A 287 12.66 14.01 2.23
CA PRO A 287 13.54 15.19 2.21
C PRO A 287 13.02 16.37 3.06
N ASN A 288 11.73 16.40 3.39
CA ASN A 288 11.08 17.43 4.20
C ASN A 288 10.83 16.98 5.65
N ILE A 289 11.66 16.10 6.17
CA ILE A 289 11.48 15.53 7.51
C ILE A 289 11.58 16.61 8.60
N ASN A 290 10.69 16.56 9.59
CA ASN A 290 10.77 17.41 10.76
C ASN A 290 11.97 17.00 11.62
N LEU A 291 12.97 17.89 11.74
CA LEU A 291 14.23 17.59 12.41
C LEU A 291 14.08 17.31 13.91
N ASP A 292 13.12 17.91 14.59
CA ASP A 292 12.91 17.66 16.02
C ASP A 292 12.24 16.30 16.24
N ASN A 293 11.30 15.92 15.37
CA ASN A 293 10.75 14.58 15.36
C ASN A 293 11.83 13.53 15.03
N LEU A 294 12.71 13.81 14.07
CA LEU A 294 13.82 12.94 13.73
C LEU A 294 14.75 12.72 14.94
N LYS A 295 15.11 13.78 15.68
CA LYS A 295 15.91 13.66 16.91
C LYS A 295 15.22 12.75 17.94
N ARG A 296 13.90 12.87 18.10
CA ARG A 296 13.13 11.98 18.99
C ARG A 296 13.20 10.54 18.57
N ILE A 297 13.03 10.25 17.26
CA ILE A 297 13.21 8.88 16.72
C ILE A 297 14.64 8.38 16.94
N GLN A 298 15.64 9.20 16.68
CA GLN A 298 17.05 8.83 16.87
C GLN A 298 17.40 8.54 18.34
N SER A 299 16.71 9.15 19.30
CA SER A 299 16.89 8.91 20.74
C SER A 299 16.28 7.59 21.24
N LEU A 300 15.50 6.87 20.44
CA LEU A 300 14.93 5.59 20.84
C LEU A 300 16.03 4.57 21.16
N THR A 301 15.78 3.74 22.17
CA THR A 301 16.73 2.71 22.65
C THR A 301 16.61 1.37 21.94
N TRP A 302 15.69 1.27 20.96
CA TRP A 302 15.49 0.10 20.12
C TRP A 302 15.81 0.39 18.64
N ASP A 303 15.73 -0.63 17.80
CA ASP A 303 16.05 -0.53 16.38
C ASP A 303 15.11 0.43 15.64
N LYS A 304 15.66 1.28 14.80
CA LYS A 304 14.95 2.24 13.97
C LYS A 304 15.62 2.40 12.63
N TYR A 305 14.81 2.42 11.55
CA TYR A 305 15.32 2.50 10.19
C TYR A 305 14.50 3.48 9.36
N SER A 306 15.22 4.35 8.63
CA SER A 306 14.66 5.09 7.52
C SER A 306 14.68 4.21 6.28
N LEU A 307 13.55 4.08 5.60
CA LEU A 307 13.41 3.23 4.42
C LEU A 307 12.90 4.04 3.24
N SER A 308 13.47 3.78 2.05
CA SER A 308 12.99 4.43 0.83
C SER A 308 11.50 4.14 0.59
N ASN A 309 10.81 5.05 -0.08
CA ASN A 309 9.39 4.89 -0.43
C ASN A 309 9.13 3.66 -1.31
N SER A 310 10.14 3.20 -2.05
CA SER A 310 10.08 2.01 -2.91
C SER A 310 10.43 0.71 -2.18
N ASN A 311 10.73 0.73 -0.87
CA ASN A 311 11.03 -0.49 -0.13
C ASN A 311 9.82 -1.43 -0.11
N SER A 312 10.05 -2.69 -0.46
CA SER A 312 8.98 -3.70 -0.57
C SER A 312 8.23 -3.96 0.74
N ILE A 313 8.81 -3.63 1.89
CA ILE A 313 8.20 -3.85 3.20
C ILE A 313 6.85 -3.11 3.33
N TRP A 314 6.72 -1.91 2.71
CA TRP A 314 5.46 -1.16 2.73
C TRP A 314 4.32 -1.94 2.09
N ASN A 315 4.59 -2.60 0.96
CA ASN A 315 3.62 -3.42 0.25
C ASN A 315 3.44 -4.79 0.91
N ASN A 316 4.54 -5.44 1.32
CA ASN A 316 4.50 -6.78 1.92
C ASN A 316 3.72 -6.80 3.23
N TYR A 317 3.79 -5.72 4.02
CA TYR A 317 3.04 -5.56 5.27
C TYR A 317 1.76 -4.73 5.11
N GLN A 318 1.37 -4.39 3.87
CA GLN A 318 0.13 -3.67 3.51
C GLN A 318 -0.06 -2.37 4.29
N ILE A 319 1.01 -1.54 4.35
CA ILE A 319 0.98 -0.29 5.09
C ILE A 319 0.21 0.77 4.30
N GLU A 320 -1.06 0.98 4.64
CA GLU A 320 -1.97 1.94 3.98
C GLU A 320 -2.13 3.24 4.78
N SER A 321 -1.93 3.18 6.10
CA SER A 321 -2.07 4.33 7.00
C SER A 321 -1.03 4.28 8.11
N PHE A 322 -0.81 5.42 8.78
CA PHE A 322 0.12 5.57 9.88
C PHE A 322 -0.60 6.14 11.13
N PRO A 323 -0.23 5.71 12.35
CA PRO A 323 0.69 4.61 12.61
C PRO A 323 0.09 3.25 12.25
N HIS A 324 0.94 2.28 11.88
CA HIS A 324 0.54 0.90 11.68
C HIS A 324 1.45 -0.01 12.53
N TYR A 325 0.89 -1.10 13.02
CA TYR A 325 1.60 -2.03 13.87
C TYR A 325 1.43 -3.47 13.39
N THR A 326 2.49 -4.26 13.49
CA THR A 326 2.43 -5.71 13.24
C THR A 326 3.15 -6.43 14.39
N LEU A 327 2.52 -7.46 14.92
CA LEU A 327 3.12 -8.33 15.92
C LEU A 327 3.43 -9.69 15.31
N ILE A 328 4.68 -10.12 15.45
CA ILE A 328 5.23 -11.39 14.95
C ILE A 328 5.74 -12.18 16.15
N ASP A 329 5.53 -13.48 16.17
CA ASP A 329 6.04 -14.34 17.24
C ASP A 329 7.54 -14.64 17.10
N ALA A 330 8.11 -15.27 18.13
CA ALA A 330 9.53 -15.64 18.18
C ALA A 330 9.97 -16.63 17.09
N THR A 331 9.02 -17.27 16.40
CA THR A 331 9.28 -18.23 15.32
C THR A 331 9.13 -17.65 13.92
N GLY A 332 8.64 -16.39 13.83
CA GLY A 332 8.48 -15.64 12.59
C GLY A 332 7.08 -15.74 11.97
N TYR A 333 6.07 -16.06 12.78
CA TYR A 333 4.67 -16.07 12.32
C TYR A 333 3.92 -14.86 12.84
N ILE A 334 2.96 -14.38 12.03
CA ILE A 334 2.10 -13.26 12.38
C ILE A 334 1.23 -13.63 13.59
N VAL A 335 1.27 -12.81 14.63
CA VAL A 335 0.32 -12.86 15.75
C VAL A 335 -0.87 -11.98 15.44
N SER A 336 -0.64 -10.77 14.93
CA SER A 336 -1.69 -9.84 14.46
C SER A 336 -1.14 -8.83 13.47
N ASN A 337 -1.94 -8.51 12.43
CA ASN A 337 -1.72 -7.46 11.46
C ASN A 337 -3.07 -6.94 10.91
N PRO A 338 -3.45 -5.67 11.13
CA PRO A 338 -2.77 -4.75 12.04
C PRO A 338 -2.83 -5.25 13.49
N ALA A 339 -1.77 -4.97 14.24
CA ALA A 339 -1.77 -5.18 15.69
C ALA A 339 -2.33 -3.94 16.40
N LEU A 340 -2.80 -4.12 17.64
CA LEU A 340 -3.18 -2.99 18.48
C LEU A 340 -2.00 -2.06 18.73
N GLY A 341 -2.27 -0.76 18.74
CA GLY A 341 -1.32 0.28 19.15
C GLY A 341 -1.28 0.48 20.66
N PRO A 342 -0.43 1.39 21.15
CA PRO A 342 -0.38 1.77 22.57
C PRO A 342 -1.56 2.67 22.98
N THR A 343 -2.20 3.35 22.01
CA THR A 343 -3.40 4.16 22.26
C THR A 343 -4.64 3.27 22.29
N PRO A 344 -5.57 3.46 23.25
CA PRO A 344 -6.80 2.70 23.30
C PRO A 344 -7.63 2.83 22.01
N ASN A 345 -8.05 1.70 21.46
CA ASN A 345 -9.00 1.67 20.34
C ASN A 345 -10.43 2.01 20.82
N GLY A 346 -11.41 2.00 19.92
CA GLY A 346 -12.81 2.25 20.24
C GLY A 346 -13.43 1.27 21.23
N GLN A 347 -12.76 0.16 21.55
CA GLN A 347 -13.12 -0.83 22.58
C GLN A 347 -12.26 -0.70 23.84
N TYR A 348 -11.49 0.36 23.97
CA TYR A 348 -10.55 0.61 25.06
C TYR A 348 -9.43 -0.43 25.21
N GLU A 349 -9.14 -1.21 24.17
CA GLU A 349 -8.04 -2.17 24.16
C GLU A 349 -6.75 -1.54 23.61
N THR A 350 -5.63 -1.96 24.19
CA THR A 350 -4.28 -1.57 23.78
C THR A 350 -3.41 -2.82 23.62
N ILE A 351 -2.24 -2.65 23.05
CA ILE A 351 -1.23 -3.72 22.94
C ILE A 351 -0.72 -4.20 24.29
N ASP A 352 -0.89 -3.44 25.37
CA ASP A 352 -0.42 -3.78 26.71
C ASP A 352 -0.92 -5.15 27.20
N LYS A 353 -2.19 -5.46 26.94
CA LYS A 353 -2.78 -6.76 27.31
C LYS A 353 -2.03 -7.92 26.65
N THR A 354 -1.73 -7.78 25.37
CA THR A 354 -0.98 -8.80 24.60
C THR A 354 0.46 -8.92 25.12
N PHE A 355 1.13 -7.81 25.36
CA PHE A 355 2.50 -7.81 25.89
C PHE A 355 2.57 -8.40 27.30
N PHE A 356 1.56 -8.12 28.13
CA PHE A 356 1.46 -8.74 29.46
C PHE A 356 1.32 -10.28 29.37
N HIS A 357 0.55 -10.79 28.42
CA HIS A 357 0.44 -12.24 28.22
C HIS A 357 1.77 -12.84 27.72
N ILE A 358 2.49 -12.14 26.84
CA ILE A 358 3.83 -12.57 26.38
C ILE A 358 4.80 -12.60 27.56
N GLN A 359 4.81 -11.56 28.39
CA GLN A 359 5.62 -11.50 29.60
C GLN A 359 5.30 -12.66 30.56
N LYS A 360 4.00 -12.91 30.80
CA LYS A 360 3.57 -14.01 31.67
C LYS A 360 4.03 -15.37 31.16
N ALA A 361 3.81 -15.64 29.87
CA ALA A 361 4.27 -16.89 29.23
C ALA A 361 5.80 -17.05 29.31
N TRP A 362 6.55 -15.94 29.15
CA TRP A 362 7.98 -15.95 29.26
C TRP A 362 8.43 -16.32 30.69
N HIS A 363 7.80 -15.75 31.75
CA HIS A 363 8.10 -16.10 33.13
C HIS A 363 7.74 -17.55 33.48
N GLU A 364 6.65 -18.07 32.91
CA GLU A 364 6.26 -19.46 33.11
C GLU A 364 7.31 -20.42 32.49
N ALA A 365 7.88 -20.04 31.32
CA ALA A 365 8.92 -20.82 30.67
C ALA A 365 10.32 -20.65 31.34
N ASN A 366 10.54 -19.58 32.11
CA ASN A 366 11.81 -19.26 32.75
C ASN A 366 11.66 -19.03 34.27
N PRO A 367 11.25 -20.03 35.06
CA PRO A 367 10.87 -19.85 36.46
C PRO A 367 12.03 -19.35 37.34
N ASN A 368 13.26 -19.70 37.03
CA ASN A 368 14.46 -19.30 37.82
C ASN A 368 14.76 -17.79 37.70
N GLU A 369 14.30 -17.11 36.64
CA GLU A 369 14.50 -15.68 36.46
C GLU A 369 13.42 -14.85 37.20
N LYS A 370 12.30 -15.46 37.54
CA LYS A 370 11.24 -14.81 38.31
C LYS A 370 11.69 -14.49 39.75
N GLU A 371 12.39 -15.43 40.39
CA GLU A 371 12.90 -15.23 41.73
C GLU A 371 13.95 -14.10 41.87
N TYR A 372 14.67 -13.79 40.79
CA TYR A 372 15.68 -12.74 40.81
C TYR A 372 15.04 -11.32 40.87
N TYR A 373 13.87 -11.13 40.28
CA TYR A 373 13.18 -9.83 40.22
C TYR A 373 12.22 -9.58 41.36
N GLU A 374 11.73 -10.61 42.04
CA GLU A 374 10.95 -10.47 43.27
C GLU A 374 11.84 -10.15 44.50
N ARG A 375 13.15 -10.27 44.37
CA ARG A 375 14.16 -10.02 45.42
C ARG A 375 14.91 -8.69 45.30
N ASN A 376 14.74 -7.94 44.20
CA ASN A 376 15.29 -6.63 43.96
C ASN A 376 14.18 -5.61 43.61
#